data_40ee6de4404833661f16e7ed67126925
#
_entry.id   40ee6de4404833661f16e7ed67126925
#
_cell.length_a   1.000
_cell.length_b   1.000
_cell.length_c   1.000
_cell.angle_alpha   90.00
_cell.angle_beta   90.00
_cell.angle_gamma   90.00
#
_symmetry.space_group_name_H-M   'P 1'
#
loop_
_entity.id
_entity.type
_entity.pdbx_description
1 polymer ?
#
loop_
_entity_poly.entity_id
_entity_poly.type
_entity_poly.pdbx_seq_one_letter_code
_entity_poly.pdbx_strand_id
1 'polypeptide(L)' 'MTLDEVTCGMAVRVGMIEEKEVRVQALRLGLMEGELVMCTANVWAGAIVLEHGGQEVAIGRKLAERIRVWPVWHSRGER' A
#
# COMPACT_ATOMS: atom_id res chain seq x y z
N MET A 1 0.39 -7.63 -7.82
CA MET A 1 1.06 -7.82 -6.53
C MET A 1 0.16 -7.35 -5.41
N THR A 2 0.45 -7.73 -4.20
CA THR A 2 -0.30 -7.27 -3.05
C THR A 2 0.54 -6.31 -2.24
N LEU A 3 -0.13 -5.53 -1.39
CA LEU A 3 0.50 -4.40 -0.72
C LEU A 3 1.66 -4.81 0.19
N ASP A 4 1.63 -6.03 0.72
CA ASP A 4 2.71 -6.51 1.56
C ASP A 4 4.02 -6.71 0.80
N GLU A 5 3.95 -6.75 -0.53
CA GLU A 5 5.12 -7.01 -1.36
C GLU A 5 5.83 -5.75 -1.82
N VAL A 6 5.27 -4.58 -1.56
CA VAL A 6 5.92 -3.34 -2.00
C VAL A 6 7.18 -3.09 -1.20
N THR A 7 8.14 -2.42 -1.82
CA THR A 7 9.39 -2.08 -1.17
C THR A 7 9.52 -0.58 -1.06
N CYS A 8 10.38 -0.15 -0.16
CA CYS A 8 10.59 1.27 0.08
C CYS A 8 10.97 1.98 -1.22
N GLY A 9 10.29 3.07 -1.51
CA GLY A 9 10.50 3.84 -2.72
C GLY A 9 9.56 3.51 -3.85
N MET A 10 8.76 2.45 -3.72
CA MET A 10 7.78 2.13 -4.75
C MET A 10 6.54 2.98 -4.60
N ALA A 11 6.05 3.49 -5.71
CA ALA A 11 4.74 4.11 -5.77
C ALA A 11 3.80 3.12 -6.45
N VAL A 12 2.66 2.88 -5.84
CA VAL A 12 1.72 1.90 -6.35
C VAL A 12 0.31 2.49 -6.32
N ARG A 13 -0.52 1.98 -7.19
CA ARG A 13 -1.93 2.36 -7.21
C ARG A 13 -2.73 1.27 -6.55
N VAL A 14 -3.62 1.66 -5.64
CA VAL A 14 -4.46 0.70 -4.92
C VAL A 14 -5.49 0.15 -5.90
N GLY A 15 -5.54 -1.17 -6.01
CA GLY A 15 -6.48 -1.82 -6.90
C GLY A 15 -7.86 -1.95 -6.29
N MET A 16 -8.72 -2.68 -7.01
CA MET A 16 -10.05 -2.91 -6.52
C MET A 16 -10.00 -3.87 -5.33
N ILE A 17 -10.71 -3.52 -4.27
CA ILE A 17 -10.76 -4.33 -3.07
C ILE A 17 -12.12 -5.01 -3.04
N GLU A 18 -12.12 -6.30 -3.35
CA GLU A 18 -13.37 -7.02 -3.54
C GLU A 18 -14.03 -7.43 -2.23
N GLU A 19 -13.23 -7.72 -1.23
CA GLU A 19 -13.77 -8.15 0.04
C GLU A 19 -14.25 -6.94 0.84
N LYS A 20 -15.52 -6.94 1.20
CA LYS A 20 -16.10 -5.78 1.86
C LYS A 20 -15.38 -5.45 3.17
N GLU A 21 -15.04 -6.47 3.95
CA GLU A 21 -14.38 -6.24 5.23
C GLU A 21 -13.02 -5.58 5.04
N VAL A 22 -12.29 -6.02 4.04
CA VAL A 22 -10.99 -5.45 3.74
C VAL A 22 -11.15 -4.01 3.28
N ARG A 23 -12.15 -3.77 2.43
CA ARG A 23 -12.40 -2.42 1.93
C ARG A 23 -12.74 -1.46 3.06
N VAL A 24 -13.55 -1.91 4.02
CA VAL A 24 -13.91 -1.05 5.14
C VAL A 24 -12.68 -0.74 5.99
N GLN A 25 -11.84 -1.74 6.25
CA GLN A 25 -10.64 -1.49 7.03
C GLN A 25 -9.69 -0.57 6.32
N ALA A 26 -9.51 -0.77 5.01
CA ALA A 26 -8.63 0.09 4.22
C ALA A 26 -9.14 1.53 4.23
N LEU A 27 -10.45 1.68 4.10
CA LEU A 27 -11.04 3.02 4.07
C LEU A 27 -10.82 3.74 5.40
N ARG A 28 -10.91 3.03 6.51
CA ARG A 28 -10.65 3.63 7.82
C ARG A 28 -9.22 4.14 7.94
N LEU A 29 -8.31 3.53 7.20
CA LEU A 29 -6.91 3.95 7.18
C LEU A 29 -6.63 4.97 6.10
N GLY A 30 -7.66 5.40 5.37
CA GLY A 30 -7.49 6.39 4.33
C GLY A 30 -7.07 5.83 2.99
N LEU A 31 -7.12 4.51 2.82
CA LEU A 31 -6.75 3.89 1.56
C LEU A 31 -8.00 3.62 0.75
N MET A 32 -8.08 4.23 -0.43
CA MET A 32 -9.21 4.02 -1.31
C MET A 32 -8.74 3.46 -2.63
N GLU A 33 -9.61 2.69 -3.26
CA GLU A 33 -9.32 2.13 -4.57
C GLU A 33 -8.94 3.24 -5.53
N GLY A 34 -7.92 3.00 -6.32
CA GLY A 34 -7.48 3.94 -7.33
C GLY A 34 -6.47 4.96 -6.85
N GLU A 35 -6.21 5.03 -5.55
CA GLU A 35 -5.28 6.04 -5.04
C GLU A 35 -3.84 5.63 -5.24
N LEU A 36 -3.00 6.64 -5.39
CA LEU A 36 -1.56 6.45 -5.54
C LEU A 36 -0.93 6.63 -4.16
N VAL A 37 -0.18 5.64 -3.73
CA VAL A 37 0.51 5.69 -2.45
C VAL A 37 1.96 5.30 -2.66
N MET A 38 2.83 5.76 -1.78
CA MET A 38 4.25 5.45 -1.85
C MET A 38 4.67 4.70 -0.60
N CYS A 39 5.41 3.62 -0.79
CA CYS A 39 5.94 2.87 0.35
C CYS A 39 7.16 3.59 0.89
N THR A 40 7.11 3.94 2.18
CA THR A 40 8.24 4.58 2.83
C THR A 40 8.98 3.62 3.75
N ALA A 41 8.35 2.51 4.11
CA ALA A 41 9.02 1.47 4.89
C ALA A 41 8.25 0.17 4.75
N ASN A 42 8.98 -0.92 4.69
CA ASN A 42 8.38 -2.25 4.74
C ASN A 42 9.30 -3.09 5.60
N VAL A 43 9.00 -3.16 6.88
CA VAL A 43 9.82 -3.87 7.84
C VAL A 43 9.40 -5.33 7.84
N TRP A 44 10.35 -6.22 7.65
CA TRP A 44 10.07 -7.64 7.61
C TRP A 44 9.35 -8.04 8.89
N ALA A 45 8.24 -8.74 8.76
CA ALA A 45 7.39 -9.16 9.87
C ALA A 45 6.74 -8.00 10.61
N GLY A 46 6.83 -6.78 10.08
CA GLY A 46 6.19 -5.63 10.69
C GLY A 46 5.18 -5.00 9.76
N ALA A 47 4.86 -3.75 10.02
CA ALA A 47 3.88 -3.02 9.22
C ALA A 47 4.52 -2.47 7.96
N ILE A 48 3.69 -2.22 6.96
CA ILE A 48 4.08 -1.49 5.77
C ILE A 48 3.64 -0.05 5.98
N VAL A 49 4.57 0.89 5.81
CA VAL A 49 4.25 2.31 5.99
C VAL A 49 4.11 2.94 4.62
N LEU A 50 2.99 3.59 4.42
CA LEU A 50 2.67 4.24 3.15
C LEU A 50 2.49 5.73 3.38
N GLU A 51 2.91 6.52 2.38
CA GLU A 51 2.70 7.95 2.39
C GLU A 51 1.64 8.28 1.36
N HIS A 52 0.68 9.09 1.75
CA HIS A 52 -0.43 9.43 0.88
C HIS A 52 -0.96 10.79 1.31
N GLY A 53 -0.96 11.74 0.38
CA GLY A 53 -1.49 13.06 0.67
C GLY A 53 -0.78 13.79 1.79
N GLY A 54 0.51 13.56 1.94
CA GLY A 54 1.28 14.22 2.99
C GLY A 54 1.18 13.55 4.35
N GLN A 55 0.49 12.43 4.44
CA GLN A 55 0.34 11.69 5.69
C GLN A 55 0.91 10.30 5.55
N GLU A 56 1.37 9.75 6.64
CA GLU A 56 1.84 8.37 6.67
C GLU A 56 0.84 7.51 7.42
N VAL A 57 0.65 6.30 6.92
CA VAL A 57 -0.21 5.33 7.57
C VAL A 57 0.50 3.99 7.60
N ALA A 58 0.41 3.30 8.71
CA ALA A 58 1.00 1.98 8.87
C ALA A 58 -0.08 0.93 8.66
N ILE A 59 0.19 0.00 7.75
CA ILE A 59 -0.77 -1.05 7.39
C ILE A 59 -0.21 -2.36 7.91
N GLY A 60 -1.01 -3.08 8.70
CA GLY A 60 -0.61 -4.37 9.18
C GLY A 60 -0.43 -5.35 8.02
N ARG A 61 0.53 -6.26 8.18
CA ARG A 61 0.89 -7.15 7.09
C ARG A 61 -0.26 -8.04 6.66
N LYS A 62 -1.07 -8.51 7.59
CA LYS A 62 -2.18 -9.38 7.22
C LYS A 62 -3.21 -8.65 6.37
N LEU A 63 -3.48 -7.40 6.69
CA LEU A 63 -4.40 -6.63 5.87
C LEU A 63 -3.76 -6.35 4.50
N ALA A 64 -2.48 -6.01 4.50
CA ALA A 64 -1.79 -5.69 3.26
C ALA A 64 -1.78 -6.86 2.29
N GLU A 65 -1.74 -8.09 2.79
CA GLU A 65 -1.77 -9.26 1.93
C GLU A 65 -3.07 -9.38 1.14
N ARG A 66 -4.09 -8.69 1.57
CA ARG A 66 -5.40 -8.78 0.95
C ARG A 66 -5.76 -7.56 0.12
N ILE A 67 -4.79 -6.67 -0.10
CA ILE A 67 -5.00 -5.47 -0.90
C ILE A 67 -4.11 -5.57 -2.13
N ARG A 68 -4.74 -5.64 -3.31
CA ARG A 68 -4.01 -5.71 -4.56
C ARG A 68 -3.57 -4.32 -4.98
N VAL A 69 -2.34 -4.22 -5.49
CA VAL A 69 -1.81 -2.95 -5.95
C VAL A 69 -1.11 -3.13 -7.28
N TRP A 70 -0.91 -2.02 -7.99
CA TRP A 70 -0.24 -2.00 -9.29
C TRP A 70 0.96 -1.09 -9.19
N PRO A 71 2.17 -1.58 -9.47
CA PRO A 71 3.36 -0.73 -9.45
C PRO A 71 3.23 0.37 -10.50
N VAL A 72 3.50 1.60 -10.09
CA VAL A 72 3.48 2.74 -11.00
C VAL A 72 4.87 3.29 -11.18
N TRP A 73 5.64 3.35 -10.10
CA TRP A 73 6.94 3.96 -10.16
C TRP A 73 7.82 3.36 -9.07
N HIS A 74 9.11 3.24 -9.37
CA HIS A 74 10.05 2.70 -8.41
C HIS A 74 11.33 3.54 -8.48
N SER A 75 11.73 4.13 -7.34
CA SER A 75 12.81 5.10 -7.34
C SER A 75 14.13 4.51 -7.81
N ARG A 76 14.33 3.20 -7.60
CA ARG A 76 15.57 2.61 -8.05
C ARG A 76 15.63 2.38 -9.51
N GLY A 77 14.51 2.37 -10.18
CA GLY A 77 14.48 2.03 -11.58
C GLY A 77 15.01 3.10 -12.46
N GLU A 78 15.34 4.21 -11.86
CA GLU A 78 15.74 5.25 -12.67
C GLU A 78 17.09 5.07 -13.08
N ARG A 79 17.64 4.42 -12.90
CA ARG A 79 18.79 4.43 -13.37
C ARG A 79 18.99 4.04 -14.33
#